data_9ab9b4c5ce30896a928b2b93e567af13
#
_entry.id   9ab9b4c5ce30896a928b2b93e567af13
#
_cell.length_a   1.000
_cell.length_b   1.000
_cell.length_c   1.000
_cell.angle_alpha   90.00
_cell.angle_beta   90.00
_cell.angle_gamma   90.00
#
_symmetry.space_group_name_H-M   'P 1'
#
loop_
_entity.id
_entity.type
_entity.pdbx_description
1 polymer ?
#
loop_
_entity_poly.entity_id
_entity_poly.type
_entity_poly.pdbx_seq_one_letter_code
_entity_poly.pdbx_strand_id
1 'polypeptide(L)'
;MLTREDCLALCELDEDVVEAIAEHEHIPEIVAAELGCYLVRTADGELRIRRIILDDIDAAVATGNLKHALTLRLALRSFAKDHPTPTDLG
;
A
#
# COMPACT_ATOMS: atom_id res chain seq x y z
N MET A 1 -5.68 -5.05 22.25
CA MET A 1 -4.70 -4.92 21.17
C MET A 1 -5.39 -5.07 19.81
N LEU A 2 -5.08 -4.21 18.86
CA LEU A 2 -5.68 -4.30 17.54
C LEU A 2 -5.07 -5.45 16.74
N THR A 3 -5.91 -6.17 16.01
CA THR A 3 -5.45 -7.15 15.04
C THR A 3 -5.23 -6.48 13.69
N ARG A 4 -4.65 -7.21 12.73
CA ARG A 4 -4.51 -6.71 11.36
C ARG A 4 -5.88 -6.36 10.76
N GLU A 5 -6.87 -7.21 10.96
CA GLU A 5 -8.21 -6.96 10.44
C GLU A 5 -8.83 -5.71 11.06
N ASP A 6 -8.60 -5.48 12.34
CA ASP A 6 -9.10 -4.28 13.01
C ASP A 6 -8.47 -3.03 12.41
N CYS A 7 -7.16 -3.05 12.16
CA CYS A 7 -6.46 -1.92 11.53
C CYS A 7 -6.99 -1.67 10.12
N LEU A 8 -7.18 -2.72 9.33
CA LEU A 8 -7.70 -2.60 7.97
C LEU A 8 -9.11 -2.02 7.97
N ALA A 9 -9.97 -2.48 8.89
CA ALA A 9 -11.33 -1.99 8.98
C ALA A 9 -11.37 -0.51 9.37
N LEU A 10 -10.51 -0.09 10.28
CA LEU A 10 -10.46 1.30 10.74
C LEU A 10 -9.94 2.26 9.68
N CYS A 11 -9.02 1.81 8.84
CA CYS A 11 -8.35 2.66 7.87
C CYS A 11 -8.79 2.39 6.43
N GLU A 12 -9.66 1.42 6.22
CA GLU A 12 -10.17 1.02 4.91
C GLU A 12 -9.05 0.72 3.90
N LEU A 13 -7.93 0.19 4.39
CA LEU A 13 -6.81 -0.19 3.53
C LEU A 13 -7.01 -1.60 2.99
N ASP A 14 -6.71 -1.80 1.71
CA ASP A 14 -6.73 -3.12 1.11
C ASP A 14 -5.62 -3.97 1.69
N GLU A 15 -5.90 -5.27 1.83
CA GLU A 15 -4.92 -6.22 2.32
C GLU A 15 -3.67 -6.24 1.43
N ASP A 16 -3.85 -6.12 0.12
CA ASP A 16 -2.73 -6.09 -0.83
C ASP A 16 -1.80 -4.89 -0.58
N VAL A 17 -2.36 -3.74 -0.20
CA VAL A 17 -1.56 -2.57 0.13
C VAL A 17 -0.75 -2.82 1.40
N VAL A 18 -1.36 -3.43 2.40
CA VAL A 18 -0.66 -3.76 3.65
C VAL A 18 0.46 -4.76 3.39
N GLU A 19 0.21 -5.76 2.57
CA GLU A 19 1.24 -6.74 2.20
C GLU A 19 2.40 -6.08 1.47
N ALA A 20 2.12 -5.13 0.58
CA ALA A 20 3.16 -4.40 -0.13
C ALA A 20 4.03 -3.60 0.84
N ILE A 21 3.43 -2.94 1.82
CA ILE A 21 4.17 -2.21 2.84
C ILE A 21 5.04 -3.17 3.67
N ALA A 22 4.47 -4.31 4.07
CA ALA A 22 5.19 -5.31 4.86
C ALA A 22 6.41 -5.83 4.11
N GLU A 23 6.27 -6.15 2.83
CA GLU A 23 7.34 -6.63 1.98
C GLU A 23 8.44 -5.58 1.80
N HIS A 24 8.01 -4.36 1.48
CA HIS A 24 8.94 -3.27 1.19
C HIS A 24 9.77 -2.89 2.42
N GLU A 25 9.14 -2.82 3.58
CA GLU A 25 9.79 -2.38 4.81
C GLU A 25 10.36 -3.55 5.63
N HIS A 26 10.12 -4.79 5.22
CA HIS A 26 10.56 -5.99 5.94
C HIS A 26 10.03 -6.02 7.38
N ILE A 27 8.74 -5.78 7.53
CA ILE A 27 8.07 -5.75 8.83
C ILE A 27 6.86 -6.69 8.82
N PRO A 28 6.41 -7.14 10.00
CA PRO A 28 5.20 -7.97 10.09
C PRO A 28 3.97 -7.22 9.58
N GLU A 29 2.99 -7.95 9.06
CA GLU A 29 1.77 -7.36 8.52
C GLU A 29 1.01 -6.48 9.50
N ILE A 30 0.97 -6.85 10.79
CA ILE A 30 0.27 -6.01 11.78
C ILE A 30 0.96 -4.65 11.93
N VAL A 31 2.28 -4.62 11.89
CA VAL A 31 3.05 -3.39 11.95
C VAL A 31 2.85 -2.59 10.67
N ALA A 32 2.82 -3.29 9.52
CA ALA A 32 2.56 -2.64 8.23
C ALA A 32 1.16 -2.01 8.19
N ALA A 33 0.16 -2.68 8.76
CA ALA A 33 -1.20 -2.13 8.83
C ALA A 33 -1.22 -0.86 9.68
N GLU A 34 -0.53 -0.85 10.81
CA GLU A 34 -0.44 0.33 11.66
C GLU A 34 0.28 1.47 10.95
N LEU A 35 1.37 1.16 10.26
CA LEU A 35 2.12 2.16 9.50
C LEU A 35 1.26 2.74 8.39
N GLY A 36 0.55 1.89 7.66
CA GLY A 36 -0.35 2.33 6.60
C GLY A 36 -1.44 3.26 7.13
N CYS A 37 -2.04 2.91 8.27
CA CYS A 37 -3.05 3.76 8.91
C CYS A 37 -2.49 5.12 9.28
N TYR A 38 -1.25 5.16 9.73
CA TYR A 38 -0.57 6.41 10.05
C TYR A 38 -0.31 7.22 8.78
N LEU A 39 0.20 6.57 7.74
CA LEU A 39 0.58 7.25 6.50
C LEU A 39 -0.60 7.85 5.76
N VAL A 40 -1.77 7.20 5.75
CA VAL A 40 -2.93 7.71 5.01
C VAL A 40 -3.53 8.98 5.61
N ARG A 41 -3.07 9.40 6.77
CA ARG A 41 -3.57 10.62 7.42
C ARG A 41 -3.06 11.91 6.77
N THR A 42 -2.02 11.82 5.94
CA THR A 42 -1.45 12.99 5.29
C THR A 42 -1.25 12.71 3.80
N ALA A 43 -1.24 13.79 3.01
CA ALA A 43 -0.97 13.68 1.57
C ALA A 43 0.43 13.12 1.31
N ASP A 44 1.41 13.54 2.10
CA ASP A 44 2.79 13.05 1.97
C ASP A 44 2.85 11.55 2.27
N GLY A 45 2.12 11.09 3.28
CA GLY A 45 2.05 9.68 3.64
C GLY A 45 1.41 8.85 2.53
N GLU A 46 0.35 9.37 1.91
CA GLU A 46 -0.29 8.71 0.78
C GLU A 46 0.66 8.58 -0.41
N LEU A 47 1.43 9.62 -0.70
CA LEU A 47 2.44 9.57 -1.75
C LEU A 47 3.52 8.53 -1.43
N ARG A 48 3.88 8.40 -0.17
CA ARG A 48 4.85 7.40 0.26
C ARG A 48 4.33 5.98 0.04
N ILE A 49 3.06 5.73 0.33
CA ILE A 49 2.45 4.42 0.07
C ILE A 49 2.47 4.11 -1.43
N ARG A 50 2.14 5.08 -2.28
CA ARG A 50 2.20 4.89 -3.73
C ARG A 50 3.60 4.54 -4.18
N ARG A 51 4.61 5.22 -3.63
CA ARG A 51 6.01 4.95 -3.96
C ARG A 51 6.41 3.53 -3.54
N ILE A 52 5.98 3.11 -2.36
CA ILE A 52 6.26 1.76 -1.87
C ILE A 52 5.69 0.72 -2.84
N ILE A 53 4.44 0.89 -3.26
CA ILE A 53 3.80 -0.05 -4.19
C ILE A 53 4.52 -0.05 -5.54
N LEU A 54 4.88 1.12 -6.06
CA LEU A 54 5.61 1.22 -7.33
C LEU A 54 6.97 0.54 -7.26
N ASP A 55 7.69 0.70 -6.16
CA ASP A 55 8.99 0.05 -5.97
C ASP A 55 8.82 -1.48 -5.95
N ASP A 56 7.77 -1.97 -5.30
CA ASP A 56 7.49 -3.41 -5.26
C ASP A 56 7.08 -3.95 -6.63
N ILE A 57 6.36 -3.17 -7.42
CA ILE A 57 6.02 -3.54 -8.80
C ILE A 57 7.30 -3.69 -9.60
N ASP A 58 8.19 -2.72 -9.53
CA ASP A 58 9.46 -2.76 -10.24
C ASP A 58 10.28 -3.99 -9.85
N ALA A 59 10.34 -4.30 -8.56
CA ALA A 59 11.04 -5.47 -8.06
C ALA A 59 10.41 -6.77 -8.58
N ALA A 60 9.08 -6.85 -8.60
CA ALA A 60 8.38 -8.02 -9.09
C ALA A 60 8.63 -8.24 -10.58
N VAL A 61 8.61 -7.17 -11.36
CA VAL A 61 8.91 -7.24 -12.81
C VAL A 61 10.36 -7.68 -13.02
N ALA A 62 11.29 -7.11 -12.26
CA ALA A 62 12.71 -7.43 -12.39
C ALA A 62 13.00 -8.90 -12.09
N THR A 63 12.24 -9.53 -11.17
CA THR A 63 12.40 -10.94 -10.83
C THR A 63 11.55 -11.88 -11.69
N GLY A 64 10.76 -11.32 -12.60
CA GLY A 64 9.89 -12.10 -13.49
C GLY A 64 8.60 -12.56 -12.82
N ASN A 65 8.26 -12.04 -11.66
CA ASN A 65 7.03 -12.40 -10.97
C ASN A 65 5.87 -11.51 -11.44
N LEU A 66 5.43 -11.76 -12.68
CA LEU A 66 4.44 -10.91 -13.35
C LEU A 66 3.06 -10.99 -12.68
N LYS A 67 2.72 -12.13 -12.10
CA LYS A 67 1.46 -12.30 -11.39
C LYS A 67 1.41 -11.36 -10.17
N HIS A 68 2.49 -11.32 -9.41
CA HIS A 68 2.59 -10.45 -8.24
C HIS A 68 2.59 -8.98 -8.66
N ALA A 69 3.30 -8.65 -9.74
CA ALA A 69 3.31 -7.29 -10.29
C ALA A 69 1.90 -6.84 -10.66
N LEU A 70 1.11 -7.72 -11.28
CA LEU A 70 -0.26 -7.40 -11.64
C LEU A 70 -1.12 -7.16 -10.40
N THR A 71 -1.00 -8.00 -9.38
CA THR A 71 -1.71 -7.83 -8.12
C THR A 71 -1.40 -6.47 -7.49
N LEU A 72 -0.12 -6.10 -7.48
CA LEU A 72 0.31 -4.81 -6.93
C LEU A 72 -0.22 -3.63 -7.75
N ARG A 73 -0.28 -3.77 -9.07
CA ARG A 73 -0.83 -2.71 -9.93
C ARG A 73 -2.31 -2.49 -9.66
N LEU A 74 -3.05 -3.58 -9.44
CA LEU A 74 -4.47 -3.49 -9.08
C LEU A 74 -4.65 -2.84 -7.71
N ALA A 75 -3.78 -3.18 -6.75
CA ALA A 75 -3.80 -2.57 -5.44
C ALA A 75 -3.51 -1.07 -5.52
N LEU A 76 -2.53 -0.67 -6.32
CA LEU A 76 -2.20 0.73 -6.53
C LEU A 76 -3.37 1.49 -7.16
N ARG A 77 -4.02 0.90 -8.15
CA ARG A 77 -5.16 1.50 -8.81
C ARG A 77 -6.31 1.72 -7.82
N SER A 78 -6.60 0.72 -7.00
CA SER A 78 -7.64 0.83 -5.97
C SER A 78 -7.29 1.90 -4.95
N PHE A 79 -6.04 1.93 -4.49
CA PHE A 79 -5.57 2.93 -3.55
C PHE A 79 -5.69 4.34 -4.12
N ALA A 80 -5.27 4.52 -5.37
CA ALA A 80 -5.32 5.82 -6.03
C ALA A 80 -6.76 6.32 -6.19
N LYS A 81 -7.70 5.41 -6.39
CA LYS A 81 -9.11 5.74 -6.51
C LYS A 81 -9.68 6.22 -5.18
N ASP A 82 -9.31 5.54 -4.09
CA ASP A 82 -9.81 5.87 -2.75
C ASP A 82 -9.08 7.06 -2.12
N HIS A 83 -7.85 7.30 -2.56
CA HIS A 83 -6.99 8.36 -2.01
C HIS A 83 -6.37 9.18 -3.13
N PRO A 84 -7.16 9.96 -3.87
CA PRO A 84 -6.61 10.78 -4.95
C PRO A 84 -5.72 11.88 -4.40
N THR A 85 -4.60 12.13 -5.08
CA THR A 85 -3.69 13.21 -4.68
C THR A 85 -4.18 14.53 -5.25
N PRO A 86 -3.80 15.68 -4.65
CA PRO A 86 -4.17 16.98 -5.19
C PRO A 86 -3.69 17.20 -6.63
N THR A 87 -2.56 16.59 -7.01
CA THR A 87 -2.03 16.71 -8.38
C THR A 87 -2.89 15.99 -9.40
N ASP A 88 -3.65 14.99 -8.97
CA ASP A 88 -4.56 14.26 -9.84
C ASP A 88 -5.81 15.05 -10.15
N LEU A 89 -6.05 16.13 -9.42
CA LEU A 89 -7.23 16.98 -9.57
C LEU A 89 -7.00 18.16 -10.50
N GLY A 90 -5.75 18.39 -10.84
CA GLY A 90 -5.36 19.48 -11.70
C GLY A 90 -5.58 19.25 -13.17
#